data_ed6d8175621ed36f463b482c9a284fcf
#
_entry.id   ed6d8175621ed36f463b482c9a284fcf
#
_cell.length_a   1.000
_cell.length_b   1.000
_cell.length_c   1.000
_cell.angle_alpha   90.00
_cell.angle_beta   90.00
_cell.angle_gamma   90.00
#
_symmetry.space_group_name_H-M   'P 1'
#
loop_
_entity.id
_entity.type
_entity.pdbx_description
1 polymer ?
#
loop_
_entity_poly.entity_id
_entity_poly.type
_entity_poly.pdbx_seq_one_letter_code
_entity_poly.pdbx_strand_id
1 'polypeptide(L)'
;MSFSLSGPFPFFFNDEWERSIVLRFGSYERSRKSGAHFKIPFVEKAVTVPVYEDSVDVMKQEAITKDNIPVEVDGVVFFNVKDTTEDVKDCIVNVGDYEKQTLNYATSILRDLVGKKELDDLLQKRDEIGDEIQEKLYGRTDSFGVKVKE
;
A
#
# COMPACT_ATOMS: atom_id res chain seq x y z
N MET A 1 4.04 -0.62 -8.31
CA MET A 1 4.80 0.32 -9.17
C MET A 1 3.84 1.28 -9.83
N SER A 2 3.97 2.55 -9.56
CA SER A 2 3.18 3.56 -10.27
C SER A 2 3.93 4.01 -11.51
N PHE A 3 3.36 3.78 -12.70
CA PHE A 3 3.90 4.33 -13.94
C PHE A 3 3.28 5.67 -14.23
N SER A 4 4.11 6.70 -14.33
CA SER A 4 3.69 8.01 -14.80
C SER A 4 4.01 8.11 -16.29
N LEU A 5 2.99 7.95 -17.12
CA LEU A 5 3.10 8.26 -18.54
C LEU A 5 2.98 9.78 -18.77
N SER A 6 4.05 10.48 -18.44
CA SER A 6 4.20 11.89 -18.81
C SER A 6 4.94 11.98 -20.14
N GLY A 7 4.21 11.83 -21.24
CA GLY A 7 4.74 11.98 -22.58
C GLY A 7 3.87 12.90 -23.43
N PRO A 8 4.38 13.37 -24.60
CA PRO A 8 3.61 14.22 -25.51
C PRO A 8 2.48 13.46 -26.23
N PHE A 9 2.30 12.17 -25.94
CA PHE A 9 1.29 11.35 -26.58
C PHE A 9 -0.10 11.57 -25.99
N PRO A 10 -1.14 11.75 -26.82
CA PRO A 10 -2.51 11.96 -26.33
C PRO A 10 -3.19 10.67 -25.86
N PHE A 11 -2.60 9.51 -26.08
CA PHE A 11 -3.17 8.21 -25.75
C PHE A 11 -2.39 7.51 -24.64
N PHE A 12 -3.10 6.76 -23.81
CA PHE A 12 -2.52 5.80 -22.89
C PHE A 12 -3.44 4.59 -22.76
N PHE A 13 -2.85 3.45 -22.40
CA PHE A 13 -3.55 2.17 -22.27
C PHE A 13 -3.42 1.67 -20.83
N ASN A 14 -4.50 1.13 -20.31
CA ASN A 14 -4.53 0.43 -19.03
C ASN A 14 -4.84 -1.05 -19.27
N ASP A 15 -4.10 -1.93 -18.62
CA ASP A 15 -4.43 -3.33 -18.53
C ASP A 15 -5.65 -3.59 -17.62
N GLU A 16 -6.20 -4.81 -17.62
CA GLU A 16 -7.39 -5.15 -16.83
C GLU A 16 -7.19 -4.95 -15.32
N TRP A 17 -5.96 -5.16 -14.86
CA TRP A 17 -5.53 -4.99 -13.46
C TRP A 17 -4.99 -3.60 -13.13
N GLU A 18 -5.09 -2.67 -14.05
CA GLU A 18 -4.60 -1.31 -13.87
C GLU A 18 -5.74 -0.29 -13.79
N ARG A 19 -5.53 0.71 -12.95
CA ARG A 19 -6.40 1.88 -12.85
C ARG A 19 -5.57 3.12 -12.90
N SER A 20 -6.06 4.12 -13.60
CA SER A 20 -5.36 5.40 -13.77
C SER A 20 -6.22 6.56 -13.28
N ILE A 21 -5.56 7.56 -12.76
CA ILE A 21 -6.15 8.89 -12.63
C ILE A 21 -5.48 9.86 -13.60
N VAL A 22 -6.25 10.80 -14.09
CA VAL A 22 -5.75 11.89 -14.93
C VAL A 22 -5.72 13.16 -14.12
N LEU A 23 -4.55 13.76 -14.03
CA LEU A 23 -4.30 15.02 -13.35
C LEU A 23 -4.17 16.12 -14.41
N ARG A 24 -4.92 17.21 -14.25
CA ARG A 24 -4.80 18.40 -15.06
C ARG A 24 -4.16 19.51 -14.21
N PHE A 25 -3.02 20.04 -14.66
CA PHE A 25 -2.22 21.01 -13.90
C PHE A 25 -1.91 20.57 -12.45
N GLY A 26 -1.71 19.27 -12.23
CA GLY A 26 -1.45 18.70 -10.92
C GLY A 26 -2.68 18.44 -10.05
N SER A 27 -3.88 18.80 -10.49
CA SER A 27 -5.13 18.54 -9.79
C SER A 27 -5.86 17.34 -10.38
N TYR A 28 -6.54 16.56 -9.52
CA TYR A 28 -7.37 15.44 -9.94
C TYR A 28 -8.49 15.91 -10.87
N GLU A 29 -8.65 15.23 -12.01
CA GLU A 29 -9.73 15.48 -12.95
C GLU A 29 -10.67 14.29 -13.08
N ARG A 30 -10.11 13.10 -13.40
CA ARG A 30 -10.92 11.89 -13.62
C ARG A 30 -10.11 10.63 -13.42
N SER A 31 -10.80 9.52 -13.15
CA SER A 31 -10.21 8.19 -13.12
C SER A 31 -10.58 7.37 -14.37
N ARG A 32 -9.73 6.41 -14.70
CA ARG A 32 -9.90 5.51 -15.85
C ARG A 32 -9.65 4.07 -15.45
N LYS A 33 -10.52 3.19 -15.95
CA LYS A 33 -10.39 1.73 -15.84
C LYS A 33 -9.54 1.15 -16.96
N SER A 34 -9.60 -0.16 -17.17
CA SER A 34 -8.91 -0.83 -18.28
C SER A 34 -9.32 -0.28 -19.65
N GLY A 35 -8.42 -0.39 -20.61
CA GLY A 35 -8.63 -0.01 -22.00
C GLY A 35 -7.80 1.16 -22.49
N ALA A 36 -8.11 1.64 -23.68
CA ALA A 36 -7.46 2.79 -24.31
C ALA A 36 -8.13 4.10 -23.88
N HIS A 37 -7.33 5.08 -23.49
CA HIS A 37 -7.82 6.37 -23.02
C HIS A 37 -7.09 7.53 -23.66
N PHE A 38 -7.76 8.67 -23.70
CA PHE A 38 -7.26 9.91 -24.28
C PHE A 38 -6.92 10.92 -23.18
N LYS A 39 -5.79 11.60 -23.33
CA LYS A 39 -5.38 12.73 -22.47
C LYS A 39 -4.91 13.90 -23.33
N ILE A 40 -5.04 15.12 -22.80
CA ILE A 40 -4.52 16.32 -23.44
C ILE A 40 -3.01 16.40 -23.14
N PRO A 41 -2.11 16.31 -24.16
CA PRO A 41 -0.68 16.41 -23.94
C PRO A 41 -0.31 17.78 -23.36
N PHE A 42 0.77 17.82 -22.55
CA PHE A 42 1.31 18.99 -21.85
C PHE A 42 0.47 19.55 -20.69
N VAL A 43 -0.84 19.28 -20.65
CA VAL A 43 -1.77 19.82 -19.64
C VAL A 43 -2.19 18.72 -18.66
N GLU A 44 -2.39 17.51 -19.15
CA GLU A 44 -2.85 16.34 -18.39
C GLU A 44 -1.72 15.32 -18.19
N LYS A 45 -1.67 14.73 -17.01
CA LYS A 45 -0.77 13.63 -16.65
C LYS A 45 -1.61 12.44 -16.19
N ALA A 46 -1.36 11.26 -16.75
CA ALA A 46 -1.95 10.02 -16.27
C ALA A 46 -1.00 9.32 -15.31
N VAL A 47 -1.51 8.92 -14.16
CA VAL A 47 -0.80 8.09 -13.17
C VAL A 47 -1.56 6.78 -13.00
N THR A 48 -0.86 5.67 -13.20
CA THR A 48 -1.44 4.32 -13.19
C THR A 48 -0.98 3.53 -11.99
N VAL A 49 -1.88 2.81 -11.34
CA VAL A 49 -1.58 1.87 -10.26
C VAL A 49 -2.18 0.50 -10.57
N PRO A 50 -1.48 -0.59 -10.23
CA PRO A 50 -2.04 -1.92 -10.29
C PRO A 50 -3.06 -2.14 -9.15
N VAL A 51 -4.12 -2.88 -9.43
CA VAL A 51 -5.14 -3.28 -8.43
C VAL A 51 -5.06 -4.77 -8.07
N TYR A 52 -4.08 -5.50 -8.65
CA TYR A 52 -3.81 -6.87 -8.26
C TYR A 52 -3.10 -6.93 -6.89
N GLU A 53 -3.09 -8.11 -6.31
CA GLU A 53 -2.39 -8.37 -5.06
C GLU A 53 -0.87 -8.25 -5.24
N ASP A 54 -0.24 -7.50 -4.37
CA ASP A 54 1.19 -7.32 -4.30
C ASP A 54 1.69 -7.59 -2.89
N SER A 55 2.98 -7.68 -2.70
CA SER A 55 3.59 -7.93 -1.40
C SER A 55 4.78 -7.02 -1.14
N VAL A 56 4.96 -6.67 0.11
CA VAL A 56 6.13 -5.93 0.56
C VAL A 56 6.78 -6.65 1.76
N ASP A 57 8.09 -6.82 1.68
CA ASP A 57 8.85 -7.44 2.76
C ASP A 57 9.14 -6.42 3.86
N VAL A 58 8.73 -6.75 5.07
CA VAL A 58 9.18 -6.05 6.28
C VAL A 58 10.56 -6.59 6.63
N MET A 59 11.59 -5.79 6.37
CA MET A 59 12.97 -6.18 6.68
C MET A 59 13.12 -6.50 8.16
N LYS A 60 14.09 -7.34 8.49
CA LYS A 60 14.44 -7.69 9.86
C LYS A 60 14.53 -6.46 10.76
N GLN A 61 13.78 -6.48 11.84
CA GLN A 61 13.78 -5.45 12.87
C GLN A 61 14.28 -6.04 14.17
N GLU A 62 15.19 -5.34 14.81
CA GLU A 62 15.59 -5.66 16.19
C GLU A 62 14.59 -5.01 17.14
N ALA A 63 14.05 -5.79 18.05
CA ALA A 63 13.12 -5.33 19.08
C ALA A 63 13.38 -6.05 20.41
N ILE A 64 12.89 -5.48 21.50
CA ILE A 64 12.99 -6.05 22.82
C ILE A 64 11.58 -6.44 23.26
N THR A 65 11.41 -7.68 23.69
CA THR A 65 10.14 -8.21 24.20
C THR A 65 9.79 -7.60 25.57
N LYS A 66 8.57 -7.86 26.04
CA LYS A 66 8.12 -7.40 27.36
C LYS A 66 8.98 -7.95 28.51
N ASP A 67 9.49 -9.16 28.37
CA ASP A 67 10.40 -9.81 29.33
C ASP A 67 11.88 -9.48 29.11
N ASN A 68 12.15 -8.41 28.35
CA ASN A 68 13.49 -7.83 28.15
C ASN A 68 14.46 -8.71 27.37
N ILE A 69 13.93 -9.53 26.45
CA ILE A 69 14.72 -10.40 25.58
C ILE A 69 14.85 -9.74 24.19
N PRO A 70 16.07 -9.52 23.67
CA PRO A 70 16.25 -9.01 22.33
C PRO A 70 15.89 -10.08 21.30
N VAL A 71 15.09 -9.69 20.28
CA VAL A 71 14.63 -10.55 19.20
C VAL A 71 14.77 -9.85 17.86
N GLU A 72 14.96 -10.64 16.81
CA GLU A 72 14.83 -10.18 15.43
C GLU A 72 13.51 -10.67 14.86
N VAL A 73 12.76 -9.78 14.25
CA VAL A 73 11.46 -10.09 13.64
C VAL A 73 11.42 -9.56 12.21
N ASP A 74 10.83 -10.35 11.33
CA ASP A 74 10.56 -10.01 9.94
C ASP A 74 9.17 -10.51 9.53
N GLY A 75 8.73 -10.13 8.35
CA GLY A 75 7.45 -10.56 7.83
C GLY A 75 7.21 -10.10 6.39
N VAL A 76 6.09 -10.54 5.83
CA VAL A 76 5.62 -10.13 4.51
C VAL A 76 4.20 -9.62 4.65
N VAL A 77 3.90 -8.49 4.03
CA VAL A 77 2.55 -7.93 3.98
C VAL A 77 2.00 -8.08 2.58
N PHE A 78 0.89 -8.78 2.45
CA PHE A 78 0.12 -8.87 1.21
C PHE A 78 -0.97 -7.81 1.19
N PHE A 79 -1.04 -7.05 0.14
CA PHE A 79 -2.00 -5.97 0.01
C PHE A 79 -2.44 -5.77 -1.44
N ASN A 80 -3.54 -5.07 -1.63
CA ASN A 80 -3.96 -4.59 -2.94
C ASN A 80 -4.63 -3.22 -2.82
N VAL A 81 -4.52 -2.42 -3.87
CA VAL A 81 -5.30 -1.18 -3.98
C VAL A 81 -6.75 -1.56 -4.28
N LYS A 82 -7.70 -0.96 -3.57
CA LYS A 82 -9.13 -1.19 -3.81
C LYS A 82 -9.53 -0.63 -5.17
N ASP A 83 -10.38 -1.37 -5.88
CA ASP A 83 -10.84 -1.01 -7.23
C ASP A 83 -12.03 -0.02 -7.23
N THR A 84 -11.99 0.95 -6.37
CA THR A 84 -12.95 2.05 -6.34
C THR A 84 -12.27 3.34 -6.80
N THR A 85 -13.00 4.17 -7.51
CA THR A 85 -12.45 5.45 -8.03
C THR A 85 -11.87 6.33 -6.93
N GLU A 86 -12.53 6.39 -5.78
CA GLU A 86 -12.08 7.18 -4.63
C GLU A 86 -10.81 6.58 -4.00
N ASP A 87 -10.77 5.27 -3.81
CA ASP A 87 -9.61 4.58 -3.24
C ASP A 87 -8.36 4.71 -4.13
N VAL A 88 -8.51 4.56 -5.45
CA VAL A 88 -7.42 4.77 -6.41
C VAL A 88 -6.94 6.23 -6.37
N LYS A 89 -7.86 7.18 -6.31
CA LYS A 89 -7.52 8.59 -6.16
C LYS A 89 -6.76 8.85 -4.86
N ASP A 90 -7.25 8.35 -3.74
CA ASP A 90 -6.62 8.54 -2.43
C ASP A 90 -5.21 7.93 -2.38
N CYS A 91 -5.04 6.77 -2.98
CA CYS A 91 -3.76 6.12 -3.11
C CYS A 91 -2.72 6.98 -3.85
N ILE A 92 -3.11 7.62 -4.93
CA ILE A 92 -2.21 8.41 -5.78
C ILE A 92 -2.07 9.85 -5.30
N VAL A 93 -3.18 10.52 -4.99
CA VAL A 93 -3.19 11.97 -4.70
C VAL A 93 -2.80 12.25 -3.25
N ASN A 94 -3.34 11.49 -2.31
CA ASN A 94 -3.17 11.78 -0.89
C ASN A 94 -1.89 11.19 -0.30
N VAL A 95 -1.42 10.07 -0.81
CA VAL A 95 -0.27 9.33 -0.27
C VAL A 95 0.93 9.35 -1.20
N GLY A 96 0.73 9.18 -2.51
CA GLY A 96 1.80 9.15 -3.52
C GLY A 96 2.58 7.83 -3.54
N ASP A 97 3.19 7.43 -2.43
CA ASP A 97 3.92 6.17 -2.27
C ASP A 97 3.25 5.29 -1.20
N TYR A 98 2.17 4.62 -1.61
CA TYR A 98 1.38 3.77 -0.71
C TYR A 98 2.14 2.51 -0.25
N GLU A 99 3.05 1.97 -1.06
CA GLU A 99 3.88 0.82 -0.69
C GLU A 99 4.79 1.16 0.49
N LYS A 100 5.48 2.28 0.41
CA LYS A 100 6.36 2.78 1.45
C LYS A 100 5.60 3.14 2.73
N GLN A 101 4.44 3.75 2.60
CA GLN A 101 3.59 4.06 3.75
C GLN A 101 3.08 2.79 4.44
N THR A 102 2.61 1.81 3.66
CA THR A 102 2.19 0.51 4.19
C THR A 102 3.34 -0.18 4.93
N LEU A 103 4.54 -0.19 4.34
CA LEU A 103 5.75 -0.74 4.97
C LEU A 103 6.09 -0.04 6.30
N ASN A 104 6.05 1.29 6.32
CA ASN A 104 6.33 2.06 7.52
C ASN A 104 5.33 1.76 8.65
N TYR A 105 4.04 1.66 8.33
CA TYR A 105 3.01 1.28 9.30
C TYR A 105 3.18 -0.16 9.78
N ALA A 106 3.44 -1.10 8.88
CA ALA A 106 3.68 -2.50 9.23
C ALA A 106 4.88 -2.65 10.18
N THR A 107 6.00 -2.00 9.86
CA THR A 107 7.21 -2.00 10.70
C THR A 107 6.93 -1.41 12.09
N SER A 108 6.21 -0.31 12.16
CA SER A 108 5.86 0.35 13.42
C SER A 108 4.94 -0.51 14.28
N ILE A 109 3.92 -1.12 13.70
CA ILE A 109 2.96 -1.99 14.40
C ILE A 109 3.65 -3.26 14.89
N LEU A 110 4.49 -3.88 14.06
CA LEU A 110 5.24 -5.08 14.41
C LEU A 110 6.13 -4.83 15.63
N ARG A 111 6.88 -3.73 15.62
CA ARG A 111 7.75 -3.33 16.73
C ARG A 111 6.99 -3.05 18.01
N ASP A 112 5.84 -2.37 17.91
CA ASP A 112 4.98 -2.07 19.06
C ASP A 112 4.38 -3.35 19.68
N LEU A 113 3.94 -4.28 18.88
CA LEU A 113 3.39 -5.57 19.35
C LEU A 113 4.45 -6.44 20.00
N VAL A 114 5.64 -6.53 19.42
CA VAL A 114 6.75 -7.29 19.99
C VAL A 114 7.11 -6.74 21.39
N GLY A 115 7.16 -5.42 21.54
CA GLY A 115 7.44 -4.77 22.81
C GLY A 115 6.39 -5.02 23.92
N LYS A 116 5.17 -5.41 23.53
CA LYS A 116 4.05 -5.68 24.46
C LYS A 116 3.83 -7.15 24.79
N LYS A 117 4.44 -8.07 24.06
CA LYS A 117 4.28 -9.51 24.20
C LYS A 117 5.53 -10.15 24.83
N GLU A 118 5.33 -11.27 25.50
CA GLU A 118 6.43 -12.11 26.00
C GLU A 118 6.96 -13.00 24.85
N LEU A 119 8.21 -13.45 24.97
CA LEU A 119 8.84 -14.29 23.94
C LEU A 119 8.04 -15.57 23.70
N ASP A 120 7.54 -16.23 24.74
CA ASP A 120 6.75 -17.44 24.61
C ASP A 120 5.45 -17.21 23.85
N ASP A 121 4.78 -16.09 24.07
CA ASP A 121 3.58 -15.70 23.32
C ASP A 121 3.90 -15.45 21.84
N LEU A 122 5.01 -14.81 21.55
CA LEU A 122 5.46 -14.55 20.17
C LEU A 122 5.74 -15.85 19.41
N LEU A 123 6.27 -16.87 20.08
CA LEU A 123 6.59 -18.17 19.48
C LEU A 123 5.36 -19.07 19.32
N GLN A 124 4.42 -19.03 20.28
CA GLN A 124 3.27 -19.93 20.32
C GLN A 124 2.04 -19.39 19.59
N LYS A 125 1.86 -18.07 19.54
CA LYS A 125 0.64 -17.41 19.04
C LYS A 125 0.88 -16.59 17.78
N ARG A 126 1.67 -17.12 16.86
CA ARG A 126 2.04 -16.42 15.61
C ARG A 126 0.82 -16.01 14.79
N ASP A 127 -0.15 -16.89 14.64
CA ASP A 127 -1.35 -16.64 13.84
C ASP A 127 -2.21 -15.52 14.47
N GLU A 128 -2.42 -15.57 15.79
CA GLU A 128 -3.16 -14.52 16.51
C GLU A 128 -2.46 -13.15 16.41
N ILE A 129 -1.14 -13.14 16.43
CA ILE A 129 -0.34 -11.91 16.27
C ILE A 129 -0.44 -11.40 14.85
N GLY A 130 -0.40 -12.29 13.86
CA GLY A 130 -0.63 -11.95 12.45
C GLY A 130 -1.98 -11.26 12.23
N ASP A 131 -3.04 -11.84 12.77
CA ASP A 131 -4.40 -11.27 12.71
C ASP A 131 -4.48 -9.89 13.40
N GLU A 132 -3.83 -9.74 14.55
CA GLU A 132 -3.79 -8.44 15.27
C GLU A 132 -3.03 -7.37 14.46
N ILE A 133 -1.95 -7.74 13.81
CA ILE A 133 -1.19 -6.84 12.92
C ILE A 133 -2.05 -6.45 11.73
N GLN A 134 -2.69 -7.41 11.09
CA GLN A 134 -3.56 -7.18 9.94
C GLN A 134 -4.68 -6.20 10.27
N GLU A 135 -5.38 -6.39 11.38
CA GLU A 135 -6.47 -5.52 11.81
C GLU A 135 -5.98 -4.08 12.06
N LYS A 136 -4.88 -3.93 12.79
CA LYS A 136 -4.29 -2.60 13.06
C LYS A 136 -3.78 -1.92 11.79
N LEU A 137 -3.15 -2.69 10.91
CA LEU A 137 -2.63 -2.18 9.65
C LEU A 137 -3.77 -1.78 8.72
N TYR A 138 -4.82 -2.59 8.61
CA TYR A 138 -6.00 -2.27 7.83
C TYR A 138 -6.64 -0.96 8.27
N GLY A 139 -6.80 -0.74 9.58
CA GLY A 139 -7.34 0.53 10.11
C GLY A 139 -6.53 1.77 9.72
N ARG A 140 -5.23 1.60 9.45
CA ARG A 140 -4.37 2.70 9.00
C ARG A 140 -4.31 2.86 7.49
N THR A 141 -4.32 1.77 6.75
CA THR A 141 -4.20 1.78 5.28
C THR A 141 -5.53 2.01 4.57
N ASP A 142 -6.65 1.76 5.23
CA ASP A 142 -7.97 1.96 4.67
C ASP A 142 -8.23 3.41 4.24
N SER A 143 -7.68 4.37 4.96
CA SER A 143 -7.81 5.80 4.67
C SER A 143 -7.16 6.24 3.35
N PHE A 144 -6.26 5.46 2.78
CA PHE A 144 -5.63 5.72 1.49
C PHE A 144 -5.85 4.61 0.45
N GLY A 145 -6.93 3.86 0.60
CA GLY A 145 -7.42 2.94 -0.43
C GLY A 145 -6.69 1.61 -0.55
N VAL A 146 -5.84 1.24 0.41
CA VAL A 146 -5.11 -0.03 0.41
C VAL A 146 -5.79 -1.02 1.36
N LYS A 147 -6.06 -2.22 0.85
CA LYS A 147 -6.58 -3.35 1.63
C LYS A 147 -5.45 -4.33 1.92
N VAL A 148 -5.18 -4.59 3.18
CA VAL A 148 -4.23 -5.61 3.63
C VAL A 148 -4.95 -6.94 3.77
N LYS A 149 -4.35 -8.02 3.26
CA LYS A 149 -4.91 -9.37 3.31
C LYS A 149 -4.22 -10.27 4.34
N GLU A 150 -2.92 -10.19 4.42
CA GLU A 150 -2.09 -10.92 5.40
C GLU A 150 -0.78 -10.17 5.70
#